data_6e32c5aff557705bb7ab5db35e2aa3d3
#
_entry.id   6e32c5aff557705bb7ab5db35e2aa3d3
#
_cell.length_a   1.000
_cell.length_b   1.000
_cell.length_c   1.000
_cell.angle_alpha   90.00
_cell.angle_beta   90.00
_cell.angle_gamma   90.00
#
_symmetry.space_group_name_H-M   'P 1'
#
loop_
_entity.id
_entity.type
_entity.pdbx_description
1 polymer ?
#
loop_
_entity_poly.entity_id
_entity_poly.type
_entity_poly.pdbx_seq_one_letter_code
_entity_poly.pdbx_strand_id
1 'polypeptide(L)'
;MILTLGALLVLFVTSVLAQDVLINCKADSVTVKWRPVLTWGQKLDPSKARLGSCSPLSSEEDVLLFFVWLHECGFKRLVSHDKVTYTNVLTYGLDHELPPVPVECVYDLLGTDSEKTQNDHVFRIEFMNSDFSGPAPSSMYTVGSRISIKAEVEQLGFEPLQIYLQSCVLATAPELVHASQLHTVISNAGCLIESKEGNSSFLPREKHSEIRFYFQAFKFALGENIFLHCDMAAWDLQSFSTDKKACHYLKEQRVWELLDDPSQSYICRCCYSKKQLCIQKNNLESGLSVQKVIGPFTIVEDAQSNAEDLSWTEGELSGVPVWVLVVIVPLVLLLLAGAIATTYYLCFWRGGRLGYRPSRDLLNKY
;
A
#
# COMPACT_ATOMS: atom_id res chain seq x y z
N MET A 1 -25.26 -31.53 71.85
CA MET A 1 -25.46 -30.17 71.46
C MET A 1 -24.41 -29.87 70.40
N ILE A 2 -24.74 -30.13 69.10
CA ILE A 2 -23.84 -30.04 67.98
C ILE A 2 -24.26 -28.80 67.17
N LEU A 3 -23.43 -27.79 67.21
CA LEU A 3 -23.57 -26.58 66.39
C LEU A 3 -23.07 -26.91 64.97
N THR A 4 -23.97 -26.97 63.99
CA THR A 4 -23.67 -27.04 62.57
C THR A 4 -23.45 -25.62 62.06
N LEU A 5 -22.18 -25.24 61.80
CA LEU A 5 -21.81 -24.06 61.04
C LEU A 5 -22.15 -24.30 59.59
N GLY A 6 -23.21 -23.67 59.09
CA GLY A 6 -23.52 -23.62 57.67
C GLY A 6 -22.60 -22.61 56.97
N ALA A 7 -21.63 -23.10 56.19
CA ALA A 7 -20.83 -22.25 55.32
C ALA A 7 -21.70 -21.85 54.10
N LEU A 8 -22.13 -20.58 54.08
CA LEU A 8 -22.76 -19.97 52.92
C LEU A 8 -21.66 -19.77 51.84
N LEU A 9 -21.61 -20.69 50.88
CA LEU A 9 -20.78 -20.56 49.69
C LEU A 9 -21.48 -19.58 48.73
N VAL A 10 -21.09 -18.30 48.83
CA VAL A 10 -21.53 -17.30 47.85
C VAL A 10 -20.77 -17.56 46.55
N LEU A 11 -21.40 -18.28 45.64
CA LEU A 11 -20.96 -18.41 44.25
C LEU A 11 -21.16 -17.04 43.59
N PHE A 12 -20.09 -16.24 43.51
CA PHE A 12 -20.03 -15.14 42.57
C PHE A 12 -19.99 -15.73 41.17
N VAL A 13 -21.16 -15.89 40.56
CA VAL A 13 -21.25 -16.06 39.11
C VAL A 13 -20.91 -14.70 38.49
N THR A 14 -19.66 -14.51 38.14
CA THR A 14 -19.27 -13.45 37.22
C THR A 14 -19.90 -13.79 35.87
N SER A 15 -21.08 -13.25 35.61
CA SER A 15 -21.63 -13.23 34.26
C SER A 15 -20.67 -12.42 33.39
N VAL A 16 -19.81 -13.10 32.68
CA VAL A 16 -19.09 -12.51 31.57
C VAL A 16 -20.17 -12.09 30.58
N LEU A 17 -20.46 -10.79 30.51
CA LEU A 17 -21.30 -10.20 29.49
C LEU A 17 -20.63 -10.48 28.15
N ALA A 18 -21.03 -11.58 27.51
CA ALA A 18 -20.53 -11.92 26.17
C ALA A 18 -20.98 -10.79 25.23
N GLN A 19 -20.03 -10.04 24.72
CA GLN A 19 -20.31 -9.07 23.67
C GLN A 19 -20.76 -9.82 22.43
N ASP A 20 -21.87 -9.38 21.84
CA ASP A 20 -22.43 -10.00 20.64
C ASP A 20 -21.63 -9.52 19.43
N VAL A 21 -20.68 -10.33 18.97
CA VAL A 21 -19.81 -10.07 17.84
C VAL A 21 -19.90 -11.21 16.83
N LEU A 22 -20.30 -10.89 15.63
CA LEU A 22 -20.31 -11.82 14.50
C LEU A 22 -19.21 -11.41 13.51
N ILE A 23 -18.23 -12.30 13.34
CA ILE A 23 -17.09 -12.11 12.43
C ILE A 23 -17.29 -13.06 11.24
N ASN A 24 -17.28 -12.51 10.05
CA ASN A 24 -17.35 -13.27 8.79
C ASN A 24 -16.13 -12.93 7.94
N CYS A 25 -15.16 -13.86 7.87
CA CYS A 25 -13.93 -13.74 7.10
C CYS A 25 -14.14 -14.27 5.69
N LYS A 26 -13.80 -13.49 4.70
CA LYS A 26 -13.65 -13.88 3.29
C LYS A 26 -12.17 -13.98 2.95
N ALA A 27 -11.85 -14.39 1.72
CA ALA A 27 -10.46 -14.59 1.29
C ALA A 27 -9.54 -13.35 1.50
N ASP A 28 -10.08 -12.14 1.37
CA ASP A 28 -9.34 -10.87 1.36
C ASP A 28 -9.96 -9.80 2.27
N SER A 29 -11.14 -10.06 2.81
CA SER A 29 -11.93 -9.09 3.58
C SER A 29 -12.61 -9.70 4.79
N VAL A 30 -12.99 -8.87 5.73
CA VAL A 30 -13.77 -9.28 6.90
C VAL A 30 -14.97 -8.37 7.12
N THR A 31 -16.10 -8.97 7.39
CA THR A 31 -17.32 -8.28 7.84
C THR A 31 -17.51 -8.55 9.33
N VAL A 32 -17.57 -7.51 10.13
CA VAL A 32 -17.81 -7.61 11.57
C VAL A 32 -19.10 -6.88 11.93
N LYS A 33 -20.04 -7.60 12.52
CA LYS A 33 -21.24 -7.04 13.16
C LYS A 33 -21.00 -7.06 14.66
N TRP A 34 -21.04 -5.90 15.29
CA TRP A 34 -20.78 -5.76 16.71
C TRP A 34 -21.89 -4.99 17.41
N ARG A 35 -22.46 -5.61 18.46
CA ARG A 35 -23.36 -4.95 19.39
C ARG A 35 -22.65 -4.76 20.73
N PRO A 36 -22.03 -3.60 20.96
CA PRO A 36 -21.36 -3.33 22.23
C PRO A 36 -22.38 -3.25 23.38
N VAL A 37 -22.08 -3.91 24.48
CA VAL A 37 -22.91 -3.83 25.70
C VAL A 37 -22.49 -2.58 26.47
N LEU A 38 -23.29 -1.52 26.35
CA LEU A 38 -23.09 -0.27 27.06
C LEU A 38 -23.71 -0.30 28.46
N THR A 39 -23.20 0.54 29.36
CA THR A 39 -23.80 0.73 30.69
C THR A 39 -25.19 1.36 30.56
N TRP A 40 -26.03 1.10 31.56
CA TRP A 40 -27.43 1.53 31.53
C TRP A 40 -27.57 3.04 31.28
N GLY A 41 -28.34 3.43 30.27
CA GLY A 41 -28.59 4.83 29.92
C GLY A 41 -27.58 5.43 28.91
N GLN A 42 -26.54 4.72 28.53
CA GLN A 42 -25.63 5.20 27.47
C GLN A 42 -26.21 4.86 26.07
N LYS A 43 -26.21 5.87 25.20
CA LYS A 43 -26.59 5.70 23.80
C LYS A 43 -25.35 5.33 22.99
N LEU A 44 -25.50 4.41 22.05
CA LEU A 44 -24.43 4.02 21.13
C LEU A 44 -23.97 5.24 20.29
N ASP A 45 -22.67 5.52 20.34
CA ASP A 45 -22.01 6.54 19.51
C ASP A 45 -21.04 5.86 18.53
N PRO A 46 -21.43 5.71 17.25
CA PRO A 46 -20.57 5.06 16.24
C PRO A 46 -19.20 5.72 16.05
N SER A 47 -19.09 7.02 16.38
CA SER A 47 -17.84 7.74 16.23
C SER A 47 -16.75 7.29 17.21
N LYS A 48 -17.15 6.66 18.31
CA LYS A 48 -16.26 6.10 19.35
C LYS A 48 -15.76 4.69 19.03
N ALA A 49 -16.40 4.00 18.08
CA ALA A 49 -16.04 2.64 17.72
C ALA A 49 -14.95 2.59 16.66
N ARG A 50 -14.02 1.65 16.80
CA ARG A 50 -12.93 1.42 15.84
C ARG A 50 -12.67 -0.08 15.68
N LEU A 51 -12.35 -0.47 14.45
CA LEU A 51 -11.65 -1.73 14.13
C LEU A 51 -10.25 -1.36 13.64
N GLY A 52 -9.26 -1.46 14.52
CA GLY A 52 -7.96 -0.89 14.28
C GLY A 52 -8.05 0.62 14.03
N SER A 53 -7.64 1.10 12.85
CA SER A 53 -7.74 2.52 12.48
C SER A 53 -9.08 2.90 11.82
N CYS A 54 -9.96 1.94 11.52
CA CYS A 54 -11.18 2.17 10.74
C CYS A 54 -12.43 2.37 11.60
N SER A 55 -13.32 3.25 11.12
CA SER A 55 -14.64 3.48 11.71
C SER A 55 -15.66 2.47 11.18
N PRO A 56 -16.80 2.26 11.87
CA PRO A 56 -17.88 1.44 11.35
C PRO A 56 -18.44 2.02 10.05
N LEU A 57 -18.86 1.11 9.17
CA LEU A 57 -19.50 1.43 7.89
C LEU A 57 -20.92 1.99 8.10
N SER A 58 -21.69 1.35 8.98
CA SER A 58 -23.02 1.78 9.36
C SER A 58 -23.32 1.40 10.81
N SER A 59 -24.36 2.04 11.36
CA SER A 59 -24.92 1.74 12.67
C SER A 59 -26.43 1.70 12.55
N GLU A 60 -27.03 0.56 12.86
CA GLU A 60 -28.48 0.36 12.87
C GLU A 60 -28.87 -0.44 14.09
N GLU A 61 -29.94 -0.04 14.79
CA GLU A 61 -30.50 -0.75 15.95
C GLU A 61 -29.45 -1.20 16.99
N ASP A 62 -28.51 -0.30 17.32
CA ASP A 62 -27.38 -0.58 18.24
C ASP A 62 -26.37 -1.63 17.75
N VAL A 63 -26.40 -1.97 16.46
CA VAL A 63 -25.39 -2.83 15.81
C VAL A 63 -24.45 -1.99 14.95
N LEU A 64 -23.17 -2.13 15.18
CA LEU A 64 -22.12 -1.54 14.36
C LEU A 64 -21.70 -2.54 13.29
N LEU A 65 -21.68 -2.10 12.04
CA LEU A 65 -21.20 -2.89 10.90
C LEU A 65 -19.85 -2.37 10.45
N PHE A 66 -18.86 -3.25 10.40
CA PHE A 66 -17.57 -3.00 9.75
C PHE A 66 -17.45 -3.92 8.54
N PHE A 67 -16.95 -3.39 7.44
CA PHE A 67 -16.45 -4.14 6.31
C PHE A 67 -15.08 -3.59 5.99
N VAL A 68 -14.05 -4.42 6.04
CA VAL A 68 -12.65 -4.01 5.86
C VAL A 68 -11.86 -5.05 5.08
N TRP A 69 -10.91 -4.58 4.27
CA TRP A 69 -9.96 -5.47 3.62
C TRP A 69 -8.85 -5.85 4.60
N LEU A 70 -8.36 -7.10 4.53
CA LEU A 70 -7.37 -7.63 5.47
C LEU A 70 -6.00 -6.92 5.40
N HIS A 71 -5.75 -6.17 4.33
CA HIS A 71 -4.55 -5.35 4.15
C HIS A 71 -4.73 -3.89 4.63
N GLU A 72 -5.94 -3.53 5.08
CA GLU A 72 -6.27 -2.19 5.59
C GLU A 72 -6.45 -2.20 7.12
N CYS A 73 -6.77 -1.04 7.67
CA CYS A 73 -7.16 -0.84 9.08
C CYS A 73 -6.14 -1.29 10.11
N GLY A 74 -4.90 -1.58 9.70
CA GLY A 74 -3.84 -2.00 10.61
C GLY A 74 -3.96 -3.45 11.08
N PHE A 75 -4.56 -4.35 10.27
CA PHE A 75 -4.48 -5.78 10.52
C PHE A 75 -3.04 -6.25 10.59
N LYS A 76 -2.73 -7.06 11.60
CA LYS A 76 -1.43 -7.72 11.73
C LYS A 76 -1.53 -9.11 11.11
N ARG A 77 -0.63 -9.39 10.19
CA ARG A 77 -0.51 -10.70 9.54
C ARG A 77 0.53 -11.52 10.29
N LEU A 78 0.14 -12.69 10.76
CA LEU A 78 1.00 -13.69 11.40
C LEU A 78 1.01 -14.95 10.54
N VAL A 79 2.19 -15.42 10.17
CA VAL A 79 2.36 -16.67 9.40
C VAL A 79 2.89 -17.74 10.34
N SER A 80 2.18 -18.85 10.44
CA SER A 80 2.59 -20.10 11.09
C SER A 80 2.85 -21.15 10.01
N HIS A 81 3.35 -22.34 10.39
CA HIS A 81 3.75 -23.38 9.44
C HIS A 81 2.66 -23.78 8.43
N ASP A 82 1.40 -23.73 8.85
CA ASP A 82 0.25 -24.22 8.09
C ASP A 82 -0.89 -23.21 7.98
N LYS A 83 -0.75 -22.01 8.60
CA LYS A 83 -1.82 -21.03 8.70
C LYS A 83 -1.32 -19.61 8.56
N VAL A 84 -2.14 -18.77 7.95
CA VAL A 84 -2.02 -17.30 8.02
C VAL A 84 -3.16 -16.76 8.85
N THR A 85 -2.82 -15.98 9.87
CA THR A 85 -3.79 -15.35 10.76
C THR A 85 -3.69 -13.83 10.61
N TYR A 86 -4.82 -13.20 10.33
CA TYR A 86 -4.95 -11.75 10.36
C TYR A 86 -5.66 -11.36 11.64
N THR A 87 -5.01 -10.51 12.45
CA THR A 87 -5.54 -10.06 13.74
C THR A 87 -5.72 -8.57 13.79
N ASN A 88 -6.80 -8.14 14.41
CA ASN A 88 -7.09 -6.75 14.72
C ASN A 88 -7.92 -6.68 16.01
N VAL A 89 -8.27 -5.47 16.45
CA VAL A 89 -9.02 -5.26 17.69
C VAL A 89 -10.14 -4.26 17.47
N LEU A 90 -11.35 -4.60 17.95
CA LEU A 90 -12.44 -3.67 18.12
C LEU A 90 -12.26 -2.90 19.42
N THR A 91 -12.39 -1.59 19.39
CA THR A 91 -12.31 -0.71 20.53
C THR A 91 -13.47 0.28 20.56
N TYR A 92 -13.89 0.71 21.75
CA TYR A 92 -14.91 1.72 21.95
C TYR A 92 -14.45 2.75 22.99
N GLY A 93 -14.50 4.03 22.61
CA GLY A 93 -14.01 5.13 23.45
C GLY A 93 -12.50 5.35 23.40
N LEU A 94 -12.06 6.55 23.81
CA LEU A 94 -10.64 6.92 23.81
C LEU A 94 -9.86 6.19 24.91
N ASP A 95 -10.51 5.89 26.04
CA ASP A 95 -9.90 5.24 27.21
C ASP A 95 -10.32 3.76 27.34
N HIS A 96 -10.69 3.11 26.23
CA HIS A 96 -11.23 1.75 26.23
C HIS A 96 -12.40 1.60 27.22
N GLU A 97 -13.43 2.45 27.08
CA GLU A 97 -14.65 2.40 27.91
C GLU A 97 -15.27 0.98 27.98
N LEU A 98 -15.02 0.18 26.92
CA LEU A 98 -15.32 -1.26 26.87
C LEU A 98 -14.03 -2.08 26.70
N PRO A 99 -13.99 -3.32 27.20
CA PRO A 99 -12.87 -4.22 26.95
C PRO A 99 -12.70 -4.43 25.44
N PRO A 100 -11.45 -4.39 24.95
CA PRO A 100 -11.17 -4.59 23.53
C PRO A 100 -11.53 -6.01 23.10
N VAL A 101 -12.15 -6.14 21.90
CA VAL A 101 -12.59 -7.42 21.34
C VAL A 101 -11.66 -7.82 20.21
N PRO A 102 -10.97 -8.96 20.30
CA PRO A 102 -10.11 -9.43 19.23
C PRO A 102 -10.95 -9.83 18.00
N VAL A 103 -10.47 -9.48 16.82
CA VAL A 103 -10.97 -9.92 15.52
C VAL A 103 -9.86 -10.71 14.86
N GLU A 104 -10.15 -11.95 14.54
CA GLU A 104 -9.18 -12.89 14.02
C GLU A 104 -9.76 -13.63 12.80
N CYS A 105 -9.00 -13.64 11.70
CA CYS A 105 -9.29 -14.42 10.51
C CYS A 105 -8.14 -15.39 10.26
N VAL A 106 -8.41 -16.68 10.28
CA VAL A 106 -7.43 -17.75 10.11
C VAL A 106 -7.65 -18.43 8.77
N TYR A 107 -6.58 -18.60 8.00
CA TYR A 107 -6.57 -19.26 6.69
C TYR A 107 -5.54 -20.39 6.70
N ASP A 108 -5.93 -21.56 6.22
CA ASP A 108 -5.02 -22.69 6.08
C ASP A 108 -4.12 -22.49 4.85
N LEU A 109 -2.80 -22.65 5.00
CA LEU A 109 -1.81 -22.58 3.91
C LEU A 109 -1.82 -23.85 3.05
N LEU A 110 -2.30 -24.97 3.58
CA LEU A 110 -2.47 -26.22 2.88
C LEU A 110 -3.88 -26.28 2.30
N GLY A 111 -4.05 -25.69 1.11
CA GLY A 111 -5.09 -25.91 0.12
C GLY A 111 -6.49 -26.20 0.66
N THR A 112 -7.31 -25.19 0.75
CA THR A 112 -8.72 -25.35 0.39
C THR A 112 -8.83 -25.00 -1.08
N ASP A 113 -9.20 -25.99 -1.91
CA ASP A 113 -9.78 -25.74 -3.22
C ASP A 113 -10.90 -24.70 -3.01
N SER A 114 -10.60 -23.47 -3.43
CA SER A 114 -11.65 -22.46 -3.55
C SER A 114 -12.70 -23.07 -4.45
N GLU A 115 -13.93 -23.21 -3.93
CA GLU A 115 -15.08 -23.52 -4.77
C GLU A 115 -15.01 -22.58 -5.96
N LYS A 116 -14.61 -23.10 -7.12
CA LYS A 116 -14.68 -22.39 -8.38
C LYS A 116 -16.14 -22.07 -8.57
N THR A 117 -16.50 -20.86 -8.23
CA THR A 117 -17.87 -20.37 -8.42
C THR A 117 -18.22 -20.54 -9.88
N GLN A 118 -19.41 -21.01 -10.15
CA GLN A 118 -19.98 -21.26 -11.49
C GLN A 118 -19.84 -20.07 -12.44
N ASN A 119 -19.51 -18.88 -11.93
CA ASN A 119 -19.30 -17.62 -12.65
C ASN A 119 -17.88 -17.41 -13.17
N ASP A 120 -16.93 -18.31 -12.87
CA ASP A 120 -15.53 -18.13 -13.22
C ASP A 120 -15.29 -18.05 -14.76
N HIS A 121 -16.10 -18.72 -15.53
CA HIS A 121 -16.00 -18.74 -17.00
C HIS A 121 -16.59 -17.51 -17.68
N VAL A 122 -17.38 -16.72 -16.99
CA VAL A 122 -18.10 -15.57 -17.51
C VAL A 122 -17.25 -14.31 -17.50
N PHE A 123 -16.30 -14.22 -16.59
CA PHE A 123 -15.41 -13.06 -16.45
C PHE A 123 -14.02 -13.35 -16.98
N ARG A 124 -13.48 -12.37 -17.71
CA ARG A 124 -12.10 -12.39 -18.22
C ARG A 124 -11.39 -11.09 -17.82
N ILE A 125 -10.12 -11.19 -17.45
CA ILE A 125 -9.24 -10.05 -17.21
C ILE A 125 -7.87 -10.36 -17.78
N GLU A 126 -7.24 -9.39 -18.45
CA GLU A 126 -5.96 -9.60 -19.15
C GLU A 126 -5.14 -8.31 -19.23
N PHE A 127 -3.81 -8.47 -19.32
CA PHE A 127 -2.90 -7.38 -19.65
C PHE A 127 -2.94 -7.10 -21.15
N MET A 128 -3.02 -5.82 -21.50
CA MET A 128 -3.12 -5.32 -22.86
C MET A 128 -1.86 -4.55 -23.27
N ASN A 129 -1.67 -4.41 -24.58
CA ASN A 129 -0.74 -3.43 -25.11
C ASN A 129 -1.24 -1.98 -24.81
N SER A 130 -0.41 -1.00 -25.09
CA SER A 130 -0.70 0.40 -24.71
C SER A 130 -1.93 1.01 -25.40
N ASP A 131 -2.30 0.51 -26.57
CA ASP A 131 -3.46 0.98 -27.36
C ASP A 131 -4.70 0.07 -27.23
N PHE A 132 -4.65 -0.97 -26.40
CA PHE A 132 -5.72 -1.95 -26.17
C PHE A 132 -6.15 -2.76 -27.40
N SER A 133 -5.35 -2.78 -28.47
CA SER A 133 -5.64 -3.53 -29.69
C SER A 133 -5.38 -5.03 -29.57
N GLY A 134 -4.60 -5.45 -28.58
CA GLY A 134 -4.25 -6.84 -28.34
C GLY A 134 -3.60 -7.07 -26.97
N PRO A 135 -3.30 -8.32 -26.62
CA PRO A 135 -2.65 -8.65 -25.36
C PRO A 135 -1.26 -8.00 -25.24
N ALA A 136 -0.81 -7.82 -24.01
CA ALA A 136 0.52 -7.28 -23.73
C ALA A 136 1.61 -8.14 -24.37
N PRO A 137 2.57 -7.53 -25.08
CA PRO A 137 3.66 -8.27 -25.74
C PRO A 137 4.69 -8.83 -24.76
N SER A 138 4.72 -8.33 -23.53
CA SER A 138 5.67 -8.70 -22.48
C SER A 138 5.01 -8.66 -21.11
N SER A 139 5.48 -9.51 -20.22
CA SER A 139 5.15 -9.46 -18.78
C SER A 139 6.18 -8.67 -17.95
N MET A 140 7.15 -8.01 -18.61
CA MET A 140 8.16 -7.17 -17.96
C MET A 140 7.88 -5.70 -18.27
N TYR A 141 7.83 -4.88 -17.24
CA TYR A 141 7.56 -3.44 -17.31
C TYR A 141 8.69 -2.66 -16.65
N THR A 142 9.07 -1.52 -17.21
CA THR A 142 10.01 -0.60 -16.58
C THR A 142 9.27 0.38 -15.70
N VAL A 143 9.88 0.84 -14.60
CA VAL A 143 9.33 1.91 -13.76
C VAL A 143 8.98 3.12 -14.64
N GLY A 144 7.77 3.65 -14.45
CA GLY A 144 7.25 4.74 -15.27
C GLY A 144 6.49 4.30 -16.51
N SER A 145 6.62 3.03 -16.97
CA SER A 145 5.85 2.52 -18.10
C SER A 145 4.37 2.28 -17.75
N ARG A 146 3.53 2.23 -18.77
CA ARG A 146 2.10 2.02 -18.63
C ARG A 146 1.77 0.52 -18.59
N ILE A 147 1.02 0.10 -17.57
CA ILE A 147 0.45 -1.24 -17.46
C ILE A 147 -1.05 -1.12 -17.76
N SER A 148 -1.47 -1.66 -18.90
CA SER A 148 -2.85 -1.57 -19.40
C SER A 148 -3.60 -2.86 -19.10
N ILE A 149 -4.83 -2.75 -18.58
CA ILE A 149 -5.68 -3.88 -18.18
C ILE A 149 -7.06 -3.73 -18.80
N LYS A 150 -7.57 -4.82 -19.33
CA LYS A 150 -8.95 -4.94 -19.78
C LYS A 150 -9.64 -6.05 -19.00
N ALA A 151 -10.82 -5.74 -18.45
CA ALA A 151 -11.72 -6.72 -17.87
C ALA A 151 -13.02 -6.76 -18.63
N GLU A 152 -13.57 -7.93 -18.84
CA GLU A 152 -14.81 -8.14 -19.57
C GLU A 152 -15.68 -9.22 -18.93
N VAL A 153 -16.98 -9.11 -19.14
CA VAL A 153 -17.98 -10.10 -18.76
C VAL A 153 -18.69 -10.61 -20.02
N GLU A 154 -18.82 -11.91 -20.13
CA GLU A 154 -19.59 -12.51 -21.22
C GLU A 154 -21.07 -12.23 -21.02
N GLN A 155 -21.77 -11.85 -22.12
CA GLN A 155 -23.19 -11.57 -22.07
C GLN A 155 -23.97 -12.88 -21.97
N LEU A 156 -24.60 -13.10 -20.81
CA LEU A 156 -25.46 -14.24 -20.56
C LEU A 156 -26.92 -13.81 -20.69
N GLY A 157 -27.53 -14.13 -21.84
CA GLY A 157 -28.94 -13.88 -22.07
C GLY A 157 -29.23 -12.56 -22.79
N PHE A 158 -30.47 -12.06 -22.66
CA PHE A 158 -30.99 -10.91 -23.43
C PHE A 158 -30.71 -9.56 -22.78
N GLU A 159 -30.41 -9.55 -21.46
CA GLU A 159 -30.15 -8.31 -20.75
C GLU A 159 -28.67 -7.97 -20.73
N PRO A 160 -28.30 -6.74 -21.14
CA PRO A 160 -26.93 -6.34 -21.19
C PRO A 160 -26.35 -6.15 -19.78
N LEU A 161 -25.25 -6.83 -19.50
CA LEU A 161 -24.50 -6.70 -18.25
C LEU A 161 -23.47 -5.58 -18.35
N GLN A 162 -23.31 -4.83 -17.26
CA GLN A 162 -22.23 -3.86 -17.10
C GLN A 162 -21.27 -4.33 -16.02
N ILE A 163 -19.98 -4.37 -16.38
CA ILE A 163 -18.91 -4.81 -15.48
C ILE A 163 -18.33 -3.64 -14.69
N TYR A 164 -17.96 -3.93 -13.44
CA TYR A 164 -17.25 -3.04 -12.53
C TYR A 164 -16.12 -3.76 -11.80
N LEU A 165 -15.07 -3.01 -11.47
CA LEU A 165 -13.96 -3.48 -10.64
C LEU A 165 -14.18 -2.95 -9.22
N GLN A 166 -14.55 -3.81 -8.28
CA GLN A 166 -14.82 -3.40 -6.89
C GLN A 166 -13.54 -3.13 -6.12
N SER A 167 -12.55 -3.99 -6.29
CA SER A 167 -11.20 -3.82 -5.76
C SER A 167 -10.16 -4.43 -6.70
N CYS A 168 -8.95 -3.87 -6.72
CA CYS A 168 -7.77 -4.47 -7.34
C CYS A 168 -6.54 -4.21 -6.49
N VAL A 169 -5.77 -5.26 -6.19
CA VAL A 169 -4.58 -5.22 -5.34
C VAL A 169 -3.42 -5.89 -6.05
N LEU A 170 -2.26 -5.25 -6.07
CA LEU A 170 -0.99 -5.87 -6.45
C LEU A 170 -0.45 -6.67 -5.27
N ALA A 171 0.03 -7.88 -5.54
CA ALA A 171 0.57 -8.79 -4.54
C ALA A 171 1.81 -9.51 -5.07
N THR A 172 2.74 -9.87 -4.19
CA THR A 172 3.96 -10.62 -4.53
C THR A 172 3.75 -12.13 -4.58
N ALA A 173 2.51 -12.60 -4.48
CA ALA A 173 2.16 -14.01 -4.57
C ALA A 173 0.80 -14.21 -5.25
N PRO A 174 0.57 -15.39 -5.87
CA PRO A 174 -0.71 -15.72 -6.50
C PRO A 174 -1.87 -15.85 -5.48
N GLU A 175 -1.58 -16.12 -4.21
CA GLU A 175 -2.55 -16.07 -3.10
C GLU A 175 -2.19 -14.90 -2.18
N LEU A 176 -3.17 -14.03 -1.87
CA LEU A 176 -2.96 -12.85 -1.04
C LEU A 176 -2.38 -13.19 0.34
N VAL A 177 -2.75 -14.35 0.89
CA VAL A 177 -2.26 -14.82 2.21
C VAL A 177 -0.74 -15.08 2.22
N HIS A 178 -0.14 -15.40 1.07
CA HIS A 178 1.30 -15.67 0.94
C HIS A 178 2.09 -14.42 0.51
N ALA A 179 1.43 -13.35 0.11
CA ALA A 179 2.10 -12.16 -0.36
C ALA A 179 2.89 -11.46 0.76
N SER A 180 4.15 -11.11 0.50
CA SER A 180 5.00 -10.33 1.40
C SER A 180 4.69 -8.84 1.34
N GLN A 181 4.23 -8.36 0.18
CA GLN A 181 3.88 -6.97 -0.08
C GLN A 181 2.54 -6.90 -0.81
N LEU A 182 1.76 -5.89 -0.46
CA LEU A 182 0.46 -5.59 -1.06
C LEU A 182 0.37 -4.10 -1.38
N HIS A 183 -0.23 -3.76 -2.53
CA HIS A 183 -0.52 -2.38 -2.90
C HIS A 183 -1.89 -2.26 -3.55
N THR A 184 -2.70 -1.33 -3.05
CA THR A 184 -4.07 -1.14 -3.53
C THR A 184 -4.09 -0.23 -4.75
N VAL A 185 -4.63 -0.74 -5.86
CA VAL A 185 -4.85 0.00 -7.11
C VAL A 185 -6.26 0.55 -7.18
N ILE A 186 -7.26 -0.31 -6.91
CA ILE A 186 -8.69 0.05 -6.86
C ILE A 186 -9.24 -0.38 -5.51
N SER A 187 -10.04 0.49 -4.88
CA SER A 187 -10.74 0.18 -3.62
C SER A 187 -12.11 0.87 -3.56
N ASN A 188 -12.79 0.75 -2.42
CA ASN A 188 -14.07 1.44 -2.15
C ASN A 188 -15.11 1.22 -3.25
N ALA A 189 -15.24 -0.02 -3.74
CA ALA A 189 -16.18 -0.39 -4.78
C ALA A 189 -16.04 0.45 -6.07
N GLY A 190 -14.82 0.57 -6.61
CA GLY A 190 -14.56 1.18 -7.91
C GLY A 190 -13.82 2.51 -7.90
N CYS A 191 -13.17 2.89 -6.82
CA CYS A 191 -12.27 4.04 -6.79
C CYS A 191 -10.86 3.64 -7.23
N LEU A 192 -10.38 4.13 -8.35
CA LEU A 192 -9.00 3.94 -8.83
C LEU A 192 -8.06 4.83 -8.00
N ILE A 193 -7.62 4.31 -6.84
CA ILE A 193 -6.82 5.08 -5.87
C ILE A 193 -5.50 5.51 -6.48
N GLU A 194 -4.89 4.66 -7.29
CA GLU A 194 -3.64 4.93 -7.97
C GLU A 194 -3.71 6.16 -8.90
N SER A 195 -4.90 6.57 -9.37
CA SER A 195 -5.08 7.79 -10.16
C SER A 195 -4.77 9.07 -9.38
N LYS A 196 -4.83 9.03 -8.06
CA LYS A 196 -4.52 10.18 -7.20
C LYS A 196 -3.01 10.37 -7.03
N GLU A 197 -2.26 9.29 -6.94
CA GLU A 197 -0.82 9.28 -6.68
C GLU A 197 -0.04 9.18 -8.00
N GLY A 198 -0.33 8.17 -8.82
CA GLY A 198 0.29 7.88 -10.11
C GLY A 198 -0.42 8.52 -11.31
N ASN A 199 0.05 8.20 -12.49
CA ASN A 199 -0.62 8.53 -13.76
C ASN A 199 -1.47 7.34 -14.18
N SER A 200 -2.67 7.25 -13.61
CA SER A 200 -3.59 6.13 -13.80
C SER A 200 -4.98 6.64 -14.13
N SER A 201 -5.70 5.95 -14.99
CA SER A 201 -7.05 6.36 -15.38
C SER A 201 -7.86 5.18 -15.89
N PHE A 202 -9.18 5.25 -15.72
CA PHE A 202 -10.11 4.49 -16.55
C PHE A 202 -10.20 5.11 -17.94
N LEU A 203 -10.41 4.28 -18.98
CA LEU A 203 -10.70 4.75 -20.32
C LEU A 203 -12.22 4.76 -20.56
N PRO A 204 -12.68 5.65 -21.43
CA PRO A 204 -14.09 5.64 -21.86
C PRO A 204 -14.54 4.25 -22.30
N ARG A 205 -15.75 3.84 -21.89
CA ARG A 205 -16.27 2.53 -22.26
C ARG A 205 -16.62 2.51 -23.74
N GLU A 206 -16.25 1.44 -24.40
CA GLU A 206 -16.72 1.10 -25.75
C GLU A 206 -17.95 0.17 -25.69
N LYS A 207 -17.98 -0.68 -24.65
CA LYS A 207 -19.08 -1.62 -24.36
C LYS A 207 -19.36 -1.65 -22.86
N HIS A 208 -20.60 -1.85 -22.48
CA HIS A 208 -20.99 -1.99 -21.06
C HIS A 208 -20.33 -3.24 -20.43
N SER A 209 -20.18 -4.30 -21.20
CA SER A 209 -19.54 -5.55 -20.76
C SER A 209 -18.02 -5.46 -20.62
N GLU A 210 -17.41 -4.29 -20.86
CA GLU A 210 -15.97 -4.10 -20.85
C GLU A 210 -15.58 -2.89 -20.01
N ILE A 211 -14.51 -3.00 -19.23
CA ILE A 211 -13.88 -1.89 -18.55
C ILE A 211 -12.37 -1.95 -18.79
N ARG A 212 -11.80 -0.81 -19.17
CA ARG A 212 -10.37 -0.64 -19.44
C ARG A 212 -9.80 0.40 -18.52
N PHE A 213 -8.62 0.09 -17.97
CA PHE A 213 -7.87 1.05 -17.19
C PHE A 213 -6.38 0.80 -17.35
N TYR A 214 -5.60 1.76 -16.95
CA TYR A 214 -4.16 1.61 -16.83
C TYR A 214 -3.67 2.25 -15.54
N PHE A 215 -2.55 1.76 -15.07
CA PHE A 215 -1.74 2.42 -14.05
C PHE A 215 -0.28 2.46 -14.50
N GLN A 216 0.47 3.42 -13.93
CA GLN A 216 1.88 3.57 -14.21
C GLN A 216 2.68 2.63 -13.30
N ALA A 217 3.63 1.88 -13.87
CA ALA A 217 4.54 1.04 -13.10
C ALA A 217 5.36 1.93 -12.14
N PHE A 218 5.37 1.58 -10.87
CA PHE A 218 6.09 2.29 -9.81
C PHE A 218 7.01 1.32 -9.06
N LYS A 219 7.84 1.84 -8.16
CA LYS A 219 8.78 1.01 -7.38
C LYS A 219 8.01 0.15 -6.37
N PHE A 220 7.55 -1.01 -6.82
CA PHE A 220 6.87 -2.03 -6.02
C PHE A 220 7.48 -3.38 -6.34
N ALA A 221 7.99 -4.10 -5.34
CA ALA A 221 8.55 -5.45 -5.46
C ALA A 221 9.45 -5.63 -6.70
N LEU A 222 10.43 -4.72 -6.86
CA LEU A 222 11.29 -4.67 -8.05
C LEU A 222 12.00 -6.00 -8.30
N GLY A 223 11.88 -6.52 -9.54
CA GLY A 223 12.48 -7.77 -9.94
C GLY A 223 11.77 -9.03 -9.44
N GLU A 224 10.73 -8.89 -8.62
CA GLU A 224 9.92 -10.01 -8.14
C GLU A 224 8.72 -10.29 -9.04
N ASN A 225 8.11 -11.46 -8.88
CA ASN A 225 6.83 -11.77 -9.50
C ASN A 225 5.71 -11.00 -8.81
N ILE A 226 4.92 -10.29 -9.59
CA ILE A 226 3.77 -9.51 -9.13
C ILE A 226 2.51 -10.07 -9.78
N PHE A 227 1.45 -10.15 -8.99
CA PHE A 227 0.12 -10.60 -9.40
C PHE A 227 -0.90 -9.49 -9.13
N LEU A 228 -1.85 -9.33 -10.03
CA LEU A 228 -2.98 -8.43 -9.85
C LEU A 228 -4.22 -9.24 -9.48
N HIS A 229 -4.72 -9.03 -8.27
CA HIS A 229 -5.95 -9.62 -7.74
C HIS A 229 -7.07 -8.60 -7.91
N CYS A 230 -8.15 -8.96 -8.61
CA CYS A 230 -9.29 -8.08 -8.81
C CYS A 230 -10.60 -8.78 -8.44
N ASP A 231 -11.42 -8.09 -7.63
CA ASP A 231 -12.82 -8.42 -7.41
C ASP A 231 -13.64 -7.72 -8.49
N MET A 232 -14.27 -8.52 -9.33
CA MET A 232 -15.11 -8.05 -10.43
C MET A 232 -16.56 -8.34 -10.15
N ALA A 233 -17.43 -7.44 -10.54
CA ALA A 233 -18.87 -7.66 -10.45
C ALA A 233 -19.56 -7.14 -11.71
N ALA A 234 -20.65 -7.78 -12.09
CA ALA A 234 -21.48 -7.39 -13.21
C ALA A 234 -22.95 -7.37 -12.80
N TRP A 235 -23.65 -6.33 -13.24
CA TRP A 235 -25.07 -6.13 -13.00
C TRP A 235 -25.79 -5.74 -14.28
N ASP A 236 -27.09 -5.92 -14.24
CA ASP A 236 -27.99 -5.36 -15.22
C ASP A 236 -27.89 -3.82 -15.27
N LEU A 237 -27.94 -3.26 -16.49
CA LEU A 237 -27.89 -1.82 -16.74
C LEU A 237 -29.03 -1.02 -16.05
N GLN A 238 -30.17 -1.66 -15.78
CA GLN A 238 -31.34 -0.99 -15.21
C GLN A 238 -31.25 -0.78 -13.70
N SER A 239 -30.40 -1.53 -13.01
CA SER A 239 -30.27 -1.43 -11.57
C SER A 239 -29.29 -0.33 -11.16
N PHE A 240 -29.82 0.74 -10.54
CA PHE A 240 -28.97 1.82 -10.01
C PHE A 240 -28.52 1.49 -8.58
N SER A 241 -27.21 1.55 -8.33
CA SER A 241 -26.62 1.46 -7.00
C SER A 241 -25.35 2.29 -6.89
N THR A 242 -25.11 2.87 -5.73
CA THR A 242 -23.88 3.64 -5.43
C THR A 242 -22.63 2.79 -5.40
N ASP A 243 -22.78 1.45 -5.33
CA ASP A 243 -21.69 0.48 -5.36
C ASP A 243 -21.25 0.14 -6.80
N LYS A 244 -22.05 0.57 -7.78
CA LYS A 244 -21.80 0.38 -9.21
C LYS A 244 -21.17 1.63 -9.80
N LYS A 245 -19.86 1.77 -9.65
CA LYS A 245 -19.16 2.95 -10.12
C LYS A 245 -17.74 2.61 -10.57
N ALA A 246 -17.21 3.45 -11.44
CA ALA A 246 -15.81 3.50 -11.78
C ALA A 246 -15.35 4.95 -11.66
N CYS A 247 -14.60 5.27 -10.62
CA CYS A 247 -14.18 6.63 -10.31
C CYS A 247 -12.66 6.75 -10.45
N HIS A 248 -12.19 7.77 -11.17
CA HIS A 248 -10.77 8.12 -11.21
C HIS A 248 -10.55 9.59 -10.84
N TYR A 249 -9.34 9.93 -10.44
CA TYR A 249 -9.01 11.27 -9.95
C TYR A 249 -8.40 12.12 -11.08
N LEU A 250 -9.02 13.24 -11.38
CA LEU A 250 -8.51 14.23 -12.34
C LEU A 250 -7.57 15.19 -11.60
N LYS A 251 -6.25 15.02 -11.78
CA LYS A 251 -5.22 15.78 -11.06
C LYS A 251 -5.27 17.28 -11.33
N GLU A 252 -5.52 17.68 -12.57
CA GLU A 252 -5.60 19.09 -12.96
C GLU A 252 -6.76 19.80 -12.27
N GLN A 253 -7.90 19.16 -12.19
CA GLN A 253 -9.12 19.69 -11.59
C GLN A 253 -9.24 19.39 -10.09
N ARG A 254 -8.42 18.44 -9.57
CA ARG A 254 -8.40 17.96 -8.18
C ARG A 254 -9.73 17.38 -7.73
N VAL A 255 -10.43 16.68 -8.61
CA VAL A 255 -11.74 16.07 -8.35
C VAL A 255 -11.75 14.61 -8.76
N TRP A 256 -12.61 13.83 -8.10
CA TRP A 256 -12.96 12.49 -8.55
C TRP A 256 -14.07 12.58 -9.59
N GLU A 257 -13.90 11.89 -10.71
CA GLU A 257 -14.86 11.82 -11.79
C GLU A 257 -15.41 10.41 -11.97
N LEU A 258 -16.72 10.30 -12.22
CA LEU A 258 -17.38 9.06 -12.57
C LEU A 258 -17.20 8.79 -14.06
N LEU A 259 -16.67 7.62 -14.42
CA LEU A 259 -16.38 7.23 -15.79
C LEU A 259 -17.61 7.27 -16.69
N ASP A 260 -18.73 6.69 -16.21
CA ASP A 260 -19.92 6.44 -17.03
C ASP A 260 -20.79 7.68 -17.19
N ASP A 261 -20.76 8.60 -16.21
CA ASP A 261 -21.50 9.86 -16.24
C ASP A 261 -20.80 10.94 -15.39
N PRO A 262 -19.96 11.79 -15.98
CA PRO A 262 -19.27 12.86 -15.28
C PRO A 262 -20.20 13.81 -14.51
N SER A 263 -21.46 13.99 -14.93
CA SER A 263 -22.42 14.84 -14.24
C SER A 263 -22.85 14.30 -12.88
N GLN A 264 -22.73 12.98 -12.68
CA GLN A 264 -23.05 12.28 -11.44
C GLN A 264 -21.81 11.99 -10.58
N SER A 265 -20.71 12.67 -10.80
CA SER A 265 -19.43 12.46 -10.06
C SER A 265 -19.56 12.68 -8.54
N TYR A 266 -20.71 13.18 -8.04
CA TYR A 266 -20.98 13.24 -6.60
C TYR A 266 -20.95 11.86 -5.93
N ILE A 267 -21.21 10.78 -6.67
CA ILE A 267 -21.14 9.39 -6.21
C ILE A 267 -19.69 9.04 -5.82
N CYS A 268 -18.71 9.65 -6.48
CA CYS A 268 -17.29 9.44 -6.21
C CYS A 268 -16.76 10.17 -4.97
N ARG A 269 -17.59 10.94 -4.24
CA ARG A 269 -17.17 11.65 -3.01
C ARG A 269 -16.60 10.73 -1.95
N CYS A 270 -17.07 9.50 -1.89
CA CYS A 270 -16.56 8.50 -0.97
C CYS A 270 -15.09 8.11 -1.24
N CYS A 271 -14.58 8.33 -2.48
CA CYS A 271 -13.19 8.06 -2.83
C CYS A 271 -12.19 9.04 -2.15
N TYR A 272 -12.66 10.17 -1.60
CA TYR A 272 -11.81 11.06 -0.81
C TYR A 272 -11.48 10.51 0.57
N SER A 273 -12.31 9.63 1.09
CA SER A 273 -12.17 9.08 2.44
C SER A 273 -11.45 7.74 2.38
N LYS A 274 -10.43 7.57 3.23
CA LYS A 274 -9.89 6.24 3.54
C LYS A 274 -10.88 5.41 4.38
N LYS A 275 -11.99 6.02 4.82
CA LYS A 275 -13.07 5.33 5.52
C LYS A 275 -14.00 4.74 4.48
N GLN A 276 -14.38 3.50 4.64
CA GLN A 276 -15.26 2.72 3.75
C GLN A 276 -16.70 3.26 3.71
N LEU A 277 -16.89 4.50 3.32
CA LEU A 277 -18.20 5.16 3.24
C LEU A 277 -18.93 4.87 1.93
N CYS A 278 -18.32 4.13 1.01
CA CYS A 278 -18.85 3.88 -0.32
C CYS A 278 -19.82 2.72 -0.41
N ILE A 279 -19.83 1.81 0.56
CA ILE A 279 -20.69 0.63 0.53
C ILE A 279 -21.97 0.96 1.29
N GLN A 280 -23.06 1.24 0.58
CA GLN A 280 -24.38 1.30 1.19
C GLN A 280 -24.92 -0.12 1.43
N LYS A 281 -25.45 -0.35 2.61
CA LYS A 281 -25.94 -1.65 3.13
C LYS A 281 -27.18 -2.20 2.41
N ASN A 282 -27.78 -1.44 1.52
CA ASN A 282 -29.06 -1.77 0.92
C ASN A 282 -28.86 -2.52 -0.40
N ASN A 283 -29.23 -3.78 -0.34
CA ASN A 283 -29.36 -4.73 -1.44
C ASN A 283 -28.06 -5.41 -1.85
N LEU A 284 -27.86 -6.58 -1.24
CA LEU A 284 -27.18 -7.71 -1.87
C LEU A 284 -28.06 -8.15 -3.07
N GLU A 285 -28.29 -7.24 -4.02
CA GLU A 285 -28.88 -7.61 -5.29
C GLU A 285 -27.93 -8.58 -5.97
N SER A 286 -28.48 -9.67 -6.46
CA SER A 286 -27.85 -10.80 -7.10
C SER A 286 -27.12 -10.41 -8.40
N GLY A 287 -26.04 -9.64 -8.27
CA GLY A 287 -25.08 -9.45 -9.35
C GLY A 287 -24.15 -10.66 -9.45
N LEU A 288 -23.64 -10.91 -10.64
CA LEU A 288 -22.55 -11.86 -10.82
C LEU A 288 -21.29 -11.26 -10.23
N SER A 289 -20.55 -11.98 -9.42
CA SER A 289 -19.26 -11.54 -8.88
C SER A 289 -18.24 -12.66 -8.91
N VAL A 290 -16.97 -12.28 -9.09
CA VAL A 290 -15.85 -13.23 -9.11
C VAL A 290 -14.56 -12.51 -8.70
N GLN A 291 -13.68 -13.25 -8.04
CA GLN A 291 -12.29 -12.83 -7.82
C GLN A 291 -11.41 -13.46 -8.89
N LYS A 292 -10.59 -12.66 -9.56
CA LYS A 292 -9.62 -13.09 -10.58
C LYS A 292 -8.21 -12.62 -10.23
N VAL A 293 -7.26 -13.47 -10.58
CA VAL A 293 -5.83 -13.18 -10.43
C VAL A 293 -5.17 -13.29 -11.79
N ILE A 294 -4.42 -12.26 -12.17
CA ILE A 294 -3.60 -12.28 -13.40
C ILE A 294 -2.13 -11.98 -13.07
N GLY A 295 -1.23 -12.58 -13.81
CA GLY A 295 0.21 -12.51 -13.65
C GLY A 295 0.87 -13.89 -13.89
N PRO A 296 2.15 -14.06 -13.55
CA PRO A 296 3.02 -13.02 -12.99
C PRO A 296 3.46 -11.98 -14.01
N PHE A 297 3.76 -10.80 -13.55
CA PHE A 297 4.51 -9.80 -14.28
C PHE A 297 5.61 -9.22 -13.35
N THR A 298 6.58 -8.51 -13.94
CA THR A 298 7.74 -8.00 -13.21
C THR A 298 7.93 -6.52 -13.52
N ILE A 299 8.26 -5.72 -12.52
CA ILE A 299 8.66 -4.32 -12.67
C ILE A 299 10.17 -4.21 -12.44
N VAL A 300 10.89 -3.60 -13.38
CA VAL A 300 12.34 -3.40 -13.32
C VAL A 300 12.67 -1.90 -13.45
N GLU A 301 13.80 -1.50 -12.86
CA GLU A 301 14.33 -0.16 -13.12
C GLU A 301 14.93 -0.09 -14.52
N ASP A 302 14.81 1.08 -15.17
CA ASP A 302 15.46 1.29 -16.46
C ASP A 302 16.98 1.37 -16.26
N ALA A 303 17.73 0.51 -16.95
CA ALA A 303 19.19 0.47 -16.84
C ALA A 303 19.85 1.80 -17.26
N GLN A 304 19.16 2.63 -18.06
CA GLN A 304 19.64 3.93 -18.47
C GLN A 304 19.54 4.99 -17.36
N SER A 305 18.56 4.92 -16.47
CA SER A 305 18.46 5.84 -15.34
C SER A 305 19.57 5.64 -14.31
N ASN A 306 20.07 4.40 -14.17
CA ASN A 306 21.22 4.11 -13.31
C ASN A 306 22.56 4.55 -13.92
N ALA A 307 22.64 4.73 -15.26
CA ALA A 307 23.83 5.24 -15.91
C ALA A 307 23.95 6.77 -15.77
N GLU A 308 22.84 7.49 -15.70
CA GLU A 308 22.84 8.93 -15.43
C GLU A 308 23.09 9.22 -13.94
N ASP A 309 22.52 8.44 -13.01
CA ASP A 309 22.80 8.56 -11.58
C ASP A 309 24.25 8.12 -11.22
N LEU A 310 24.81 7.13 -11.92
CA LEU A 310 26.21 6.74 -11.72
C LEU A 310 27.19 7.72 -12.35
N SER A 311 26.80 8.47 -13.39
CA SER A 311 27.66 9.51 -13.98
C SER A 311 27.74 10.78 -13.14
N TRP A 312 26.78 10.99 -12.22
CA TRP A 312 26.77 12.15 -11.29
C TRP A 312 27.44 11.86 -9.93
N THR A 313 27.63 10.58 -9.55
CA THR A 313 28.27 10.24 -8.27
C THR A 313 29.79 10.20 -8.30
N GLU A 314 30.45 10.26 -9.48
CA GLU A 314 31.93 10.46 -9.58
C GLU A 314 32.36 11.94 -9.47
N GLY A 315 31.43 12.89 -9.29
CA GLY A 315 31.70 14.35 -9.25
C GLY A 315 31.42 15.06 -7.94
N GLU A 316 30.81 14.43 -6.94
CA GLU A 316 30.52 15.09 -5.65
C GLU A 316 31.48 14.68 -4.52
N LEU A 317 32.74 14.95 -4.72
CA LEU A 317 33.63 15.24 -3.59
C LEU A 317 33.69 16.77 -3.44
N SER A 318 32.84 17.29 -2.56
CA SER A 318 32.71 18.71 -2.20
C SER A 318 32.23 19.65 -3.34
N GLY A 319 31.21 20.44 -3.07
CA GLY A 319 30.58 21.44 -3.95
C GLY A 319 31.48 22.52 -4.56
N VAL A 320 32.62 22.13 -5.14
CA VAL A 320 33.55 22.97 -5.84
C VAL A 320 33.59 22.51 -7.30
N PRO A 321 33.18 23.33 -8.26
CA PRO A 321 33.21 22.97 -9.67
C PRO A 321 34.63 22.58 -10.11
N VAL A 322 34.75 21.54 -10.95
CA VAL A 322 36.03 20.92 -11.37
C VAL A 322 37.04 21.94 -11.90
N TRP A 323 36.61 23.01 -12.57
CA TRP A 323 37.50 24.08 -13.04
C TRP A 323 38.20 24.81 -11.89
N VAL A 324 37.58 24.88 -10.69
CA VAL A 324 38.19 25.49 -9.49
C VAL A 324 39.35 24.63 -8.98
N LEU A 325 39.22 23.30 -9.01
CA LEU A 325 40.28 22.37 -8.64
C LEU A 325 41.45 22.46 -9.63
N VAL A 326 41.18 22.59 -10.95
CA VAL A 326 42.22 22.73 -11.99
C VAL A 326 43.01 24.03 -11.85
N VAL A 327 42.41 25.07 -11.28
CA VAL A 327 43.09 26.36 -11.06
C VAL A 327 43.75 26.43 -9.68
N ILE A 328 43.06 25.98 -8.63
CA ILE A 328 43.56 26.13 -7.25
C ILE A 328 44.70 25.17 -6.94
N VAL A 329 44.64 23.93 -7.41
CA VAL A 329 45.69 22.93 -7.10
C VAL A 329 47.06 23.36 -7.63
N PRO A 330 47.22 23.76 -8.91
CA PRO A 330 48.52 24.21 -9.38
C PRO A 330 48.99 25.53 -8.72
N LEU A 331 48.06 26.43 -8.37
CA LEU A 331 48.40 27.68 -7.67
C LEU A 331 48.94 27.42 -6.27
N VAL A 332 48.35 26.50 -5.53
CA VAL A 332 48.84 26.05 -4.21
C VAL A 332 50.21 25.38 -4.33
N LEU A 333 50.39 24.52 -5.33
CA LEU A 333 51.68 23.87 -5.59
C LEU A 333 52.80 24.88 -5.92
N LEU A 334 52.50 25.93 -6.72
CA LEU A 334 53.44 26.99 -7.01
C LEU A 334 53.81 27.81 -5.75
N LEU A 335 52.84 28.10 -4.89
CA LEU A 335 53.09 28.81 -3.63
C LEU A 335 53.96 27.99 -2.68
N LEU A 336 53.70 26.66 -2.58
CA LEU A 336 54.53 25.75 -1.78
C LEU A 336 55.95 25.63 -2.33
N ALA A 337 56.09 25.48 -3.65
CA ALA A 337 57.40 25.46 -4.28
C ALA A 337 58.18 26.78 -4.07
N GLY A 338 57.49 27.92 -4.15
CA GLY A 338 58.05 29.24 -3.86
C GLY A 338 58.50 29.36 -2.38
N ALA A 339 57.70 28.88 -1.44
CA ALA A 339 58.04 28.87 -0.02
C ALA A 339 59.26 27.99 0.28
N ILE A 340 59.34 26.80 -0.34
CA ILE A 340 60.49 25.90 -0.20
C ILE A 340 61.75 26.55 -0.80
N ALA A 341 61.67 27.15 -1.98
CA ALA A 341 62.79 27.82 -2.61
C ALA A 341 63.28 29.00 -1.77
N THR A 342 62.38 29.83 -1.22
CA THR A 342 62.74 30.93 -0.35
C THR A 342 63.38 30.49 0.96
N THR A 343 62.88 29.45 1.58
CA THR A 343 63.47 28.86 2.81
C THR A 343 64.87 28.29 2.53
N TYR A 344 65.01 27.57 1.40
CA TYR A 344 66.31 27.05 0.95
C TYR A 344 67.30 28.17 0.69
N TYR A 345 66.90 29.24 -0.01
CA TYR A 345 67.71 30.40 -0.30
C TYR A 345 68.14 31.12 1.00
N LEU A 346 67.23 31.32 1.95
CA LEU A 346 67.54 31.97 3.21
C LEU A 346 68.46 31.10 4.10
N CYS A 347 68.27 29.75 4.10
CA CYS A 347 69.21 28.85 4.80
C CYS A 347 70.60 28.87 4.17
N PHE A 348 70.67 28.88 2.84
CA PHE A 348 71.97 28.98 2.14
C PHE A 348 72.67 30.29 2.42
N TRP A 349 71.93 31.41 2.39
CA TRP A 349 72.53 32.74 2.69
C TRP A 349 72.92 32.89 4.18
N ARG A 350 72.20 32.28 5.12
CA ARG A 350 72.53 32.26 6.55
C ARG A 350 73.70 31.30 6.87
N GLY A 351 73.77 30.18 6.18
CA GLY A 351 74.82 29.17 6.39
C GLY A 351 76.21 29.65 5.98
N GLY A 352 76.33 30.71 5.09
CA GLY A 352 77.60 31.30 4.65
C GLY A 352 78.31 32.15 5.66
N ARG A 353 77.82 32.40 6.87
CA ARG A 353 78.43 33.27 7.89
C ARG A 353 78.87 32.58 9.16
N LEU A 354 78.91 31.29 9.23
CA LEU A 354 79.50 30.55 10.35
C LEU A 354 80.95 30.23 10.00
N GLY A 355 81.82 31.24 10.16
CA GLY A 355 83.27 31.09 10.13
C GLY A 355 83.71 30.10 11.20
N TYR A 356 84.36 29.02 10.76
CA TYR A 356 85.07 28.09 11.61
C TYR A 356 86.21 28.76 12.33
N ARG A 357 86.15 28.94 13.64
CA ARG A 357 87.25 29.41 14.49
C ARG A 357 87.87 28.14 15.15
N PRO A 358 89.14 27.75 14.80
CA PRO A 358 89.81 26.65 15.48
C PRO A 358 90.22 27.14 16.87
N SER A 359 89.78 26.46 17.90
CA SER A 359 90.25 26.63 19.26
C SER A 359 91.58 25.89 19.40
N ARG A 360 92.68 26.68 19.45
CA ARG A 360 93.94 26.28 20.05
C ARG A 360 93.83 26.51 21.53
N ASP A 361 94.08 25.53 22.24
CA ASP A 361 94.66 25.46 23.59
C ASP A 361 94.07 24.30 24.35
N LEU A 362 94.90 23.26 24.57
CA LEU A 362 95.14 22.62 25.84
C LEU A 362 96.13 21.46 25.62
N LEU A 363 97.41 21.85 25.40
CA LEU A 363 98.57 21.05 25.81
C LEU A 363 99.12 21.71 27.07
N ASN A 364 98.77 21.20 28.22
CA ASN A 364 99.63 21.11 29.40
C ASN A 364 98.84 20.79 30.66
N LYS A 365 98.88 19.65 31.18
CA LYS A 365 99.46 19.34 32.47
C LYS A 365 99.01 17.90 32.88
N TYR A 366 100.13 17.14 33.10
CA TYR A 366 100.29 15.90 33.89
C TYR A 366 99.59 14.67 33.37
#